data_e2c12de8e259b08c78dbbdcee5f96f9f
#
_entry.id   e2c12de8e259b08c78dbbdcee5f96f9f
#
_cell.length_a   1.000
_cell.length_b   1.000
_cell.length_c   1.000
_cell.angle_alpha   90.00
_cell.angle_beta   90.00
_cell.angle_gamma   90.00
#
_symmetry.space_group_name_H-M   'P 1'
#
loop_
_entity.id
_entity.type
_entity.pdbx_description
1 polymer ?
#
loop_
_entity_poly.entity_id
_entity_poly.type
_entity_poly.pdbx_seq_one_letter_code
_entity_poly.pdbx_strand_id
1 'polypeptide(L)'
;DEMLRLLGRSHTAAEGDAAVAMAKAAGFKNISVDFMLATPGQTPEKAARLARYGLSLEVPHLSSYLLKIEEGTPFARSGMAVRCPDADMAADCYLAYYEVLENAGYRHYEISNAALPGYESRHNTVYWRLGEYLGIGPGAASYFEGRRFRFREDITEFLAAEEIWTLPEDDGAGGDWEEALMLSLRLATGVTCDLAKRYGQDYTRLLRRAAPLQRAGLLQADGERIALTDRCFLLSHSILLTLLG
;
A
#
# COMPACT_ATOMS: atom_id res chain seq x y z
N ASP A 1 19.89 11.50 5.93
CA ASP A 1 20.27 12.43 4.85
C ASP A 1 21.04 11.77 3.71
N GLU A 2 21.96 10.84 4.02
CA GLU A 2 22.69 10.10 2.96
C GLU A 2 21.72 9.29 2.09
N MET A 3 20.79 8.56 2.73
CA MET A 3 19.78 7.76 2.01
C MET A 3 18.80 8.63 1.23
N LEU A 4 18.37 9.77 1.78
CA LEU A 4 17.51 10.71 1.05
C LEU A 4 18.19 11.20 -0.23
N ARG A 5 19.46 11.61 -0.16
CA ARG A 5 20.24 12.01 -1.35
C ARG A 5 20.40 10.89 -2.35
N LEU A 6 20.67 9.64 -1.87
CA LEU A 6 20.81 8.47 -2.72
C LEU A 6 19.50 8.16 -3.48
N LEU A 7 18.36 8.36 -2.85
CA LEU A 7 17.03 8.20 -3.44
C LEU A 7 16.59 9.43 -4.28
N GLY A 8 17.47 10.41 -4.48
CA GLY A 8 17.19 11.62 -5.27
C GLY A 8 16.21 12.58 -4.59
N ARG A 9 16.08 12.52 -3.27
CA ARG A 9 15.22 13.44 -2.51
C ARG A 9 15.97 14.75 -2.27
N SER A 10 15.26 15.88 -2.45
CA SER A 10 15.83 17.23 -2.31
C SER A 10 15.82 17.76 -0.87
N HIS A 11 15.07 17.11 0.03
CA HIS A 11 14.95 17.52 1.43
C HIS A 11 15.87 16.70 2.36
N THR A 12 16.09 17.21 3.55
CA THR A 12 16.80 16.59 4.65
C THR A 12 15.82 16.00 5.69
N ALA A 13 16.29 15.13 6.56
CA ALA A 13 15.49 14.63 7.69
C ALA A 13 15.01 15.78 8.60
N ALA A 14 15.86 16.76 8.87
CA ALA A 14 15.52 17.93 9.69
C ALA A 14 14.40 18.78 9.06
N GLU A 15 14.37 18.92 7.73
CA GLU A 15 13.28 19.61 7.02
C GLU A 15 11.98 18.79 7.08
N GLY A 16 12.05 17.47 7.03
CA GLY A 16 10.91 16.58 7.27
C GLY A 16 10.33 16.74 8.67
N ASP A 17 11.19 16.74 9.69
CA ASP A 17 10.81 16.96 11.10
C ASP A 17 10.15 18.35 11.27
N ALA A 18 10.75 19.38 10.67
CA ALA A 18 10.22 20.74 10.71
C ALA A 18 8.83 20.83 10.02
N ALA A 19 8.63 20.13 8.91
CA ALA A 19 7.34 20.08 8.21
C ALA A 19 6.25 19.46 9.08
N VAL A 20 6.54 18.35 9.78
CA VAL A 20 5.63 17.72 10.75
C VAL A 20 5.31 18.67 11.89
N ALA A 21 6.34 19.33 12.46
CA ALA A 21 6.16 20.30 13.55
C ALA A 21 5.28 21.49 13.12
N MET A 22 5.50 22.04 11.91
CA MET A 22 4.69 23.13 11.35
C MET A 22 3.25 22.69 11.11
N ALA A 23 3.01 21.48 10.59
CA ALA A 23 1.66 20.95 10.42
C ALA A 23 0.92 20.82 11.76
N LYS A 24 1.58 20.30 12.79
CA LYS A 24 1.03 20.23 14.15
C LYS A 24 0.72 21.62 14.72
N ALA A 25 1.64 22.58 14.57
CA ALA A 25 1.45 23.96 15.02
C ALA A 25 0.30 24.67 14.29
N ALA A 26 0.07 24.34 13.02
CA ALA A 26 -1.08 24.81 12.23
C ALA A 26 -2.42 24.14 12.61
N GLY A 27 -2.41 23.17 13.56
CA GLY A 27 -3.62 22.52 14.08
C GLY A 27 -4.02 21.23 13.38
N PHE A 28 -3.24 20.72 12.43
CA PHE A 28 -3.49 19.40 11.83
C PHE A 28 -3.27 18.30 12.87
N LYS A 29 -4.27 17.44 13.04
CA LYS A 29 -4.22 16.28 13.95
C LYS A 29 -4.09 14.96 13.22
N ASN A 30 -4.49 14.91 11.95
CA ASN A 30 -4.37 13.73 11.10
C ASN A 30 -3.23 13.97 10.09
N ILE A 31 -2.05 13.51 10.46
CA ILE A 31 -0.80 13.67 9.70
C ILE A 31 -0.29 12.29 9.37
N SER A 32 0.11 12.07 8.13
CA SER A 32 0.80 10.87 7.67
C SER A 32 2.25 11.19 7.29
N VAL A 33 3.15 10.27 7.62
CA VAL A 33 4.55 10.33 7.19
C VAL A 33 4.91 9.06 6.44
N ASP A 34 5.57 9.22 5.30
CA ASP A 34 5.92 8.12 4.42
C ASP A 34 7.40 7.73 4.58
N PHE A 35 7.66 6.43 4.68
CA PHE A 35 9.00 5.86 4.76
C PHE A 35 9.26 4.87 3.63
N MET A 36 10.53 4.75 3.22
CA MET A 36 10.98 3.74 2.28
C MET A 36 11.70 2.61 3.01
N LEU A 37 11.28 1.38 2.75
CA LEU A 37 11.90 0.15 3.22
C LEU A 37 12.68 -0.54 2.09
N ALA A 38 13.49 -1.52 2.44
CA ALA A 38 14.37 -2.26 1.52
C ALA A 38 15.31 -1.34 0.73
N THR A 39 15.73 -0.23 1.32
CA THR A 39 16.71 0.69 0.72
C THR A 39 18.13 0.10 0.75
N PRO A 40 19.07 0.62 -0.08
CA PRO A 40 20.44 0.09 -0.13
C PRO A 40 21.10 -0.07 1.23
N GLY A 41 21.53 -1.29 1.55
CA GLY A 41 22.20 -1.65 2.80
C GLY A 41 21.30 -1.56 4.03
N GLN A 42 19.96 -1.55 3.88
CA GLN A 42 19.04 -1.66 5.01
C GLN A 42 19.05 -3.10 5.55
N THR A 43 18.94 -3.21 6.88
CA THR A 43 18.79 -4.47 7.63
C THR A 43 17.54 -4.39 8.49
N PRO A 44 17.02 -5.52 9.04
CA PRO A 44 15.88 -5.51 9.95
C PRO A 44 16.07 -4.56 11.16
N GLU A 45 17.28 -4.49 11.74
CA GLU A 45 17.56 -3.58 12.85
C GLU A 45 17.50 -2.12 12.42
N LYS A 46 17.92 -1.80 11.17
CA LYS A 46 17.79 -0.45 10.61
C LYS A 46 16.33 -0.10 10.32
N ALA A 47 15.55 -1.06 9.83
CA ALA A 47 14.11 -0.89 9.62
C ALA A 47 13.38 -0.66 10.95
N ALA A 48 13.67 -1.44 11.99
CA ALA A 48 13.15 -1.24 13.33
C ALA A 48 13.54 0.13 13.93
N ARG A 49 14.77 0.62 13.68
CA ARG A 49 15.17 1.98 14.07
C ARG A 49 14.39 3.06 13.33
N LEU A 50 14.12 2.84 12.03
CA LEU A 50 13.31 3.74 11.22
C LEU A 50 11.87 3.83 11.77
N ALA A 51 11.27 2.69 12.17
CA ALA A 51 9.96 2.67 12.82
C ALA A 51 9.96 3.49 14.12
N ARG A 52 10.98 3.31 15.00
CA ARG A 52 11.10 4.09 16.24
C ARG A 52 11.25 5.59 15.96
N TYR A 53 11.98 5.95 14.91
CA TYR A 53 12.06 7.34 14.47
C TYR A 53 10.68 7.85 14.02
N GLY A 54 9.93 7.07 13.22
CA GLY A 54 8.56 7.41 12.86
C GLY A 54 7.66 7.63 14.08
N LEU A 55 7.75 6.77 15.09
CA LEU A 55 7.02 6.91 16.36
C LEU A 55 7.40 8.20 17.12
N SER A 56 8.67 8.61 17.07
CA SER A 56 9.12 9.84 17.75
C SER A 56 8.54 11.12 17.13
N LEU A 57 8.03 11.04 15.89
CA LEU A 57 7.31 12.13 15.26
C LEU A 57 5.89 12.32 15.81
N GLU A 58 5.38 11.38 16.60
CA GLU A 58 4.05 11.43 17.24
C GLU A 58 2.93 11.78 16.24
N VAL A 59 2.94 11.13 15.08
CA VAL A 59 1.90 11.25 14.04
C VAL A 59 1.00 10.02 14.09
N PRO A 60 -0.31 10.13 13.82
CA PRO A 60 -1.22 9.01 13.98
C PRO A 60 -1.17 7.99 12.83
N HIS A 61 -0.47 8.28 11.74
CA HIS A 61 -0.43 7.43 10.55
C HIS A 61 0.99 7.37 9.96
N LEU A 62 1.43 6.17 9.61
CA LEU A 62 2.73 5.92 9.00
C LEU A 62 2.56 5.02 7.77
N SER A 63 3.04 5.48 6.63
CA SER A 63 3.12 4.69 5.40
C SER A 63 4.54 4.13 5.23
N SER A 64 4.65 2.91 4.72
CA SER A 64 5.95 2.32 4.42
C SER A 64 5.90 1.54 3.12
N TYR A 65 6.76 1.90 2.20
CA TYR A 65 6.81 1.31 0.88
C TYR A 65 8.13 0.56 0.68
N LEU A 66 8.06 -0.70 0.27
CA LEU A 66 9.24 -1.41 -0.20
C LEU A 66 9.76 -0.74 -1.47
N LEU A 67 11.06 -0.44 -1.49
CA LEU A 67 11.70 0.16 -2.67
C LEU A 67 11.61 -0.81 -3.86
N LYS A 68 10.85 -0.43 -4.87
CA LYS A 68 10.82 -1.08 -6.17
C LYS A 68 11.66 -0.29 -7.15
N ILE A 69 12.55 -0.97 -7.85
CA ILE A 69 13.43 -0.35 -8.83
C ILE A 69 12.76 -0.49 -10.19
N GLU A 70 12.23 0.62 -10.69
CA GLU A 70 11.60 0.67 -12.01
C GLU A 70 12.66 0.92 -13.09
N GLU A 71 12.58 0.13 -14.18
CA GLU A 71 13.43 0.30 -15.34
C GLU A 71 13.34 1.71 -15.93
N GLY A 72 14.41 2.18 -16.55
CA GLY A 72 14.45 3.52 -17.15
C GLY A 72 14.64 4.68 -16.17
N THR A 73 14.58 4.44 -14.85
CA THR A 73 14.81 5.50 -13.84
C THR A 73 16.30 5.82 -13.66
N PRO A 74 16.65 7.03 -13.21
CA PRO A 74 18.03 7.36 -12.82
C PRO A 74 18.58 6.40 -11.75
N PHE A 75 17.74 5.98 -10.81
CA PHE A 75 18.13 5.04 -9.76
C PHE A 75 18.51 3.67 -10.34
N ALA A 76 17.72 3.12 -11.29
CA ALA A 76 18.05 1.87 -11.96
C ALA A 76 19.41 1.95 -12.69
N ARG A 77 19.69 3.10 -13.33
CA ARG A 77 20.96 3.34 -14.05
C ARG A 77 22.17 3.58 -13.14
N SER A 78 21.95 3.92 -11.88
CA SER A 78 23.03 4.21 -10.92
C SER A 78 23.84 3.00 -10.46
N GLY A 79 23.39 1.78 -10.77
CA GLY A 79 23.99 0.53 -10.29
C GLY A 79 23.74 0.24 -8.79
N MET A 80 22.92 1.07 -8.12
CA MET A 80 22.64 0.91 -6.68
C MET A 80 21.73 -0.28 -6.37
N ALA A 81 21.09 -0.86 -7.38
CA ALA A 81 20.23 -2.05 -7.25
C ALA A 81 20.93 -3.21 -6.52
N VAL A 82 22.20 -3.44 -6.81
CA VAL A 82 23.01 -4.53 -6.20
C VAL A 82 23.24 -4.34 -4.69
N ARG A 83 22.98 -3.15 -4.16
CA ARG A 83 23.09 -2.83 -2.72
C ARG A 83 21.76 -2.94 -1.99
N CYS A 84 20.64 -3.09 -2.71
CA CYS A 84 19.35 -3.31 -2.10
C CYS A 84 19.26 -4.72 -1.51
N PRO A 85 18.50 -4.91 -0.43
CA PRO A 85 18.19 -6.22 0.09
C PRO A 85 17.57 -7.12 -0.98
N ASP A 86 17.84 -8.41 -0.94
CA ASP A 86 17.07 -9.40 -1.67
C ASP A 86 15.64 -9.52 -1.12
N ALA A 87 14.82 -10.37 -1.72
CA ALA A 87 13.40 -10.48 -1.36
C ALA A 87 13.20 -10.93 0.09
N ASP A 88 14.01 -11.87 0.58
CA ASP A 88 13.90 -12.40 1.94
C ASP A 88 14.32 -11.34 2.97
N MET A 89 15.46 -10.68 2.75
CA MET A 89 15.91 -9.58 3.60
C MET A 89 14.95 -8.37 3.56
N ALA A 90 14.34 -8.09 2.41
CA ALA A 90 13.33 -7.05 2.29
C ALA A 90 12.07 -7.38 3.10
N ALA A 91 11.65 -8.66 3.08
CA ALA A 91 10.55 -9.15 3.93
C ALA A 91 10.90 -9.05 5.42
N ASP A 92 12.11 -9.42 5.82
CA ASP A 92 12.56 -9.29 7.20
C ASP A 92 12.59 -7.82 7.65
N CYS A 93 13.04 -6.90 6.80
CA CYS A 93 12.98 -5.46 7.08
C CYS A 93 11.54 -4.98 7.27
N TYR A 94 10.62 -5.42 6.42
CA TYR A 94 9.20 -5.08 6.50
C TYR A 94 8.61 -5.59 7.82
N LEU A 95 8.82 -6.85 8.17
CA LEU A 95 8.31 -7.44 9.40
C LEU A 95 8.85 -6.73 10.65
N ALA A 96 10.17 -6.47 10.68
CA ALA A 96 10.79 -5.77 11.81
C ALA A 96 10.29 -4.32 11.98
N TYR A 97 9.93 -3.65 10.88
CA TYR A 97 9.34 -2.32 10.91
C TYR A 97 7.93 -2.35 11.55
N TYR A 98 7.07 -3.21 11.04
CA TYR A 98 5.67 -3.29 11.51
C TYR A 98 5.56 -3.84 12.94
N GLU A 99 6.40 -4.79 13.35
CA GLU A 99 6.45 -5.28 14.73
C GLU A 99 6.67 -4.12 15.75
N VAL A 100 7.53 -3.16 15.42
CA VAL A 100 7.75 -1.99 16.28
C VAL A 100 6.50 -1.10 16.34
N LEU A 101 5.81 -0.89 15.23
CA LEU A 101 4.60 -0.07 15.19
C LEU A 101 3.44 -0.72 15.93
N GLU A 102 3.25 -2.02 15.77
CA GLU A 102 2.20 -2.79 16.45
C GLU A 102 2.40 -2.78 17.96
N ASN A 103 3.64 -2.97 18.43
CA ASN A 103 3.98 -2.88 19.83
C ASN A 103 3.75 -1.47 20.43
N ALA A 104 3.68 -0.44 19.60
CA ALA A 104 3.32 0.94 19.97
C ALA A 104 1.83 1.26 19.82
N GLY A 105 0.98 0.26 19.49
CA GLY A 105 -0.47 0.41 19.39
C GLY A 105 -0.98 0.85 18.02
N TYR A 106 -0.13 0.94 17.00
CA TYR A 106 -0.57 1.14 15.63
C TYR A 106 -1.13 -0.18 15.09
N ARG A 107 -2.14 -0.09 14.26
CA ARG A 107 -2.70 -1.23 13.53
C ARG A 107 -2.16 -1.23 12.11
N HIS A 108 -1.55 -2.31 11.71
CA HIS A 108 -1.19 -2.59 10.32
C HIS A 108 -2.48 -2.95 9.56
N TYR A 109 -3.22 -1.95 9.08
CA TYR A 109 -4.57 -2.13 8.53
C TYR A 109 -4.59 -2.48 7.04
N GLU A 110 -3.51 -2.23 6.32
CA GLU A 110 -3.31 -2.64 4.92
C GLU A 110 -1.81 -2.73 4.59
N ILE A 111 -1.48 -3.33 3.45
CA ILE A 111 -0.13 -3.78 3.07
C ILE A 111 1.00 -2.76 3.25
N SER A 112 0.72 -1.46 3.11
CA SER A 112 1.74 -0.39 3.16
C SER A 112 1.53 0.62 4.28
N ASN A 113 0.48 0.48 5.09
CA ASN A 113 0.10 1.52 6.05
C ASN A 113 -0.25 0.97 7.42
N ALA A 114 0.22 1.67 8.46
CA ALA A 114 -0.20 1.47 9.83
C ALA A 114 -0.70 2.77 10.44
N ALA A 115 -1.72 2.69 11.28
CA ALA A 115 -2.33 3.85 11.92
C ALA A 115 -2.77 3.55 13.34
N LEU A 116 -2.84 4.57 14.18
CA LEU A 116 -3.63 4.50 15.41
C LEU A 116 -5.11 4.30 15.06
N PRO A 117 -5.89 3.59 15.90
CA PRO A 117 -7.31 3.33 15.62
C PRO A 117 -8.09 4.61 15.31
N GLY A 118 -8.80 4.62 14.16
CA GLY A 118 -9.58 5.74 13.68
C GLY A 118 -8.84 6.74 12.80
N TYR A 119 -7.54 6.50 12.53
CA TYR A 119 -6.71 7.32 11.64
C TYR A 119 -6.33 6.61 10.33
N GLU A 120 -6.97 5.48 10.04
CA GLU A 120 -6.78 4.77 8.78
C GLU A 120 -7.10 5.68 7.58
N SER A 121 -6.29 5.63 6.52
CA SER A 121 -6.52 6.45 5.32
C SER A 121 -7.82 6.06 4.63
N ARG A 122 -8.83 6.92 4.74
CA ARG A 122 -10.11 6.72 4.05
C ARG A 122 -9.94 6.74 2.54
N HIS A 123 -9.05 7.58 2.01
CA HIS A 123 -8.77 7.69 0.59
C HIS A 123 -8.19 6.37 0.04
N ASN A 124 -7.12 5.84 0.66
CA ASN A 124 -6.51 4.57 0.22
C ASN A 124 -7.49 3.40 0.35
N THR A 125 -8.30 3.41 1.42
CA THR A 125 -9.31 2.37 1.66
C THR A 125 -10.39 2.33 0.56
N VAL A 126 -10.71 3.45 -0.10
CA VAL A 126 -11.62 3.46 -1.26
C VAL A 126 -11.08 2.56 -2.36
N TYR A 127 -9.80 2.65 -2.69
CA TYR A 127 -9.18 1.79 -3.71
C TYR A 127 -9.23 0.30 -3.33
N TRP A 128 -8.82 -0.02 -2.10
CA TRP A 128 -8.79 -1.41 -1.63
C TRP A 128 -10.18 -2.06 -1.51
N ARG A 129 -11.22 -1.26 -1.32
CA ARG A 129 -12.62 -1.71 -1.27
C ARG A 129 -13.33 -1.63 -2.61
N LEU A 130 -12.60 -1.36 -3.67
CA LEU A 130 -13.14 -1.20 -5.03
C LEU A 130 -14.26 -0.12 -5.08
N GLY A 131 -14.08 0.95 -4.30
CA GLY A 131 -14.95 2.11 -4.35
C GLY A 131 -14.65 2.98 -5.56
N GLU A 132 -15.66 3.70 -6.03
CA GLU A 132 -15.52 4.60 -7.18
C GLU A 132 -14.70 5.83 -6.84
N TYR A 133 -13.89 6.28 -7.78
CA TYR A 133 -13.10 7.50 -7.68
C TYR A 133 -12.85 8.12 -9.06
N LEU A 134 -12.67 9.42 -9.07
CA LEU A 134 -12.29 10.20 -10.25
C LEU A 134 -10.92 10.83 -10.00
N GLY A 135 -9.95 10.51 -10.85
CA GLY A 135 -8.66 11.17 -10.90
C GLY A 135 -8.72 12.38 -11.86
N ILE A 136 -8.02 13.46 -11.51
CA ILE A 136 -7.93 14.66 -12.34
C ILE A 136 -6.47 15.05 -12.45
N GLY A 137 -5.98 15.18 -13.68
CA GLY A 137 -4.60 15.56 -13.98
C GLY A 137 -3.90 14.57 -14.91
N PRO A 138 -2.76 14.96 -15.50
CA PRO A 138 -1.97 14.08 -16.35
C PRO A 138 -1.59 12.78 -15.61
N GLY A 139 -1.85 11.63 -16.24
CA GLY A 139 -1.59 10.31 -15.68
C GLY A 139 -2.59 9.84 -14.62
N ALA A 140 -3.57 10.67 -14.22
CA ALA A 140 -4.52 10.31 -13.18
C ALA A 140 -5.49 9.22 -13.65
N ALA A 141 -5.58 8.12 -12.88
CA ALA A 141 -6.50 7.02 -13.12
C ALA A 141 -7.83 7.22 -12.39
N SER A 142 -8.89 6.64 -12.95
CA SER A 142 -10.24 6.63 -12.40
C SER A 142 -10.84 5.24 -12.43
N TYR A 143 -11.76 4.99 -11.50
CA TYR A 143 -12.68 3.86 -11.54
C TYR A 143 -14.08 4.37 -11.25
N PHE A 144 -14.97 4.34 -12.22
CA PHE A 144 -16.32 4.88 -12.10
C PHE A 144 -17.28 4.10 -13.00
N GLU A 145 -18.48 3.81 -12.52
CA GLU A 145 -19.53 3.04 -13.21
C GLU A 145 -19.01 1.72 -13.83
N GLY A 146 -18.16 1.00 -13.09
CA GLY A 146 -17.60 -0.28 -13.52
C GLY A 146 -16.54 -0.20 -14.63
N ARG A 147 -16.07 1.00 -14.96
CA ARG A 147 -15.04 1.22 -15.99
C ARG A 147 -13.81 1.87 -15.37
N ARG A 148 -12.65 1.52 -15.94
CA ARG A 148 -11.38 2.18 -15.66
C ARG A 148 -11.00 3.05 -16.83
N PHE A 149 -10.51 4.24 -16.53
CA PHE A 149 -9.96 5.15 -17.52
C PHE A 149 -8.90 6.02 -16.86
N ARG A 150 -8.04 6.63 -17.67
CA ARG A 150 -6.97 7.51 -17.18
C ARG A 150 -6.71 8.65 -18.14
N PHE A 151 -6.24 9.76 -17.61
CA PHE A 151 -5.67 10.81 -18.43
C PHE A 151 -4.29 10.39 -18.94
N ARG A 152 -3.91 10.82 -20.15
CA ARG A 152 -2.54 10.65 -20.64
C ARG A 152 -1.55 11.39 -19.74
N GLU A 153 -0.30 10.93 -19.72
CA GLU A 153 0.80 11.58 -18.98
C GLU A 153 1.38 12.77 -19.77
N ASP A 154 0.51 13.57 -20.40
CA ASP A 154 0.89 14.74 -21.18
C ASP A 154 0.30 16.01 -20.57
N ILE A 155 1.17 16.76 -19.87
CA ILE A 155 0.77 18.01 -19.22
C ILE A 155 0.41 19.10 -20.24
N THR A 156 1.04 19.11 -21.44
CA THR A 156 0.79 20.12 -22.47
C THR A 156 -0.59 19.93 -23.07
N GLU A 157 -0.94 18.68 -23.40
CA GLU A 157 -2.27 18.31 -23.87
C GLU A 157 -3.34 18.64 -22.81
N PHE A 158 -3.08 18.27 -21.55
CA PHE A 158 -4.01 18.51 -20.44
C PHE A 158 -4.28 20.02 -20.24
N LEU A 159 -3.24 20.87 -20.28
CA LEU A 159 -3.39 22.31 -20.10
C LEU A 159 -4.01 23.01 -21.32
N ALA A 160 -3.89 22.44 -22.52
CA ALA A 160 -4.45 22.99 -23.75
C ALA A 160 -5.92 22.61 -23.98
N ALA A 161 -6.44 21.63 -23.23
CA ALA A 161 -7.80 21.14 -23.43
C ALA A 161 -8.83 22.17 -22.94
N GLU A 162 -9.80 22.49 -23.79
CA GLU A 162 -10.97 23.29 -23.39
C GLU A 162 -11.91 22.52 -22.48
N GLU A 163 -12.00 21.18 -22.71
CA GLU A 163 -12.81 20.27 -21.91
C GLU A 163 -12.00 19.02 -21.55
N ILE A 164 -11.55 18.91 -20.31
CA ILE A 164 -10.63 17.87 -19.85
C ILE A 164 -11.23 16.46 -19.92
N TRP A 165 -12.56 16.32 -19.81
CA TRP A 165 -13.23 15.00 -19.83
C TRP A 165 -13.30 14.35 -21.21
N THR A 166 -12.80 15.02 -22.25
CA THR A 166 -12.59 14.43 -23.58
C THR A 166 -11.24 13.72 -23.72
N LEU A 167 -10.32 13.91 -22.76
CA LEU A 167 -8.96 13.41 -22.81
C LEU A 167 -8.76 11.98 -22.24
N PRO A 168 -9.61 11.46 -21.31
CA PRO A 168 -9.34 10.16 -20.73
C PRO A 168 -9.34 9.04 -21.76
N GLU A 169 -8.35 8.16 -21.63
CA GLU A 169 -8.28 6.89 -22.33
C GLU A 169 -9.00 5.81 -21.54
N ASP A 170 -9.80 5.00 -22.22
CA ASP A 170 -10.49 3.88 -21.61
C ASP A 170 -9.52 2.72 -21.37
N ASP A 171 -9.38 2.29 -20.12
CA ASP A 171 -8.60 1.12 -19.69
C ASP A 171 -9.50 -0.15 -19.56
N GLY A 172 -10.77 -0.08 -19.95
CA GLY A 172 -11.70 -1.19 -19.99
C GLY A 172 -12.59 -1.36 -18.76
N ALA A 173 -13.21 -2.53 -18.67
CA ALA A 173 -14.05 -2.89 -17.54
C ALA A 173 -13.18 -3.19 -16.30
N GLY A 174 -13.68 -2.82 -15.13
CA GLY A 174 -13.10 -3.17 -13.82
C GLY A 174 -14.17 -3.64 -12.85
N GLY A 175 -13.76 -4.03 -11.68
CA GLY A 175 -14.69 -4.39 -10.62
C GLY A 175 -15.21 -5.82 -10.66
N ASP A 176 -14.49 -6.73 -11.29
CA ASP A 176 -14.84 -8.15 -11.23
C ASP A 176 -14.46 -8.80 -9.89
N TRP A 177 -14.81 -10.08 -9.76
CA TRP A 177 -14.51 -10.85 -8.56
C TRP A 177 -13.00 -11.00 -8.30
N GLU A 178 -12.20 -11.25 -9.33
CA GLU A 178 -10.77 -11.48 -9.18
C GLU A 178 -10.10 -10.22 -8.65
N GLU A 179 -10.47 -9.07 -9.17
CA GLU A 179 -9.99 -7.78 -8.69
C GLU A 179 -10.49 -7.50 -7.26
N ALA A 180 -11.75 -7.74 -6.96
CA ALA A 180 -12.31 -7.54 -5.63
C ALA A 180 -11.60 -8.40 -4.58
N LEU A 181 -11.31 -9.67 -4.90
CA LEU A 181 -10.56 -10.58 -4.05
C LEU A 181 -9.12 -10.10 -3.86
N MET A 182 -8.44 -9.74 -4.96
CA MET A 182 -7.05 -9.24 -4.94
C MET A 182 -6.90 -8.01 -4.05
N LEU A 183 -7.80 -7.04 -4.20
CA LEU A 183 -7.74 -5.79 -3.43
C LEU A 183 -8.10 -6.01 -1.96
N SER A 184 -9.08 -6.87 -1.68
CA SER A 184 -9.49 -7.20 -0.30
C SER A 184 -8.38 -7.90 0.48
N LEU A 185 -7.58 -8.76 -0.16
CA LEU A 185 -6.44 -9.42 0.49
C LEU A 185 -5.30 -8.46 0.88
N ARG A 186 -5.32 -7.22 0.41
CA ARG A 186 -4.38 -6.18 0.85
C ARG A 186 -4.80 -5.50 2.15
N LEU A 187 -6.04 -5.72 2.59
CA LEU A 187 -6.57 -5.21 3.85
C LEU A 187 -6.46 -6.26 4.96
N ALA A 188 -6.18 -5.83 6.18
CA ALA A 188 -6.24 -6.70 7.37
C ALA A 188 -7.65 -7.25 7.64
N THR A 189 -8.69 -6.61 7.11
CA THR A 189 -10.06 -7.12 7.14
C THR A 189 -10.27 -8.31 6.19
N GLY A 190 -9.46 -8.40 5.14
CA GLY A 190 -9.56 -9.47 4.14
C GLY A 190 -10.85 -9.46 3.34
N VAL A 191 -11.18 -10.61 2.75
CA VAL A 191 -12.42 -10.83 1.99
C VAL A 191 -13.52 -11.31 2.94
N THR A 192 -14.66 -10.63 2.93
CA THR A 192 -15.80 -10.98 3.79
C THR A 192 -16.77 -11.92 3.06
N CYS A 193 -17.53 -12.68 3.86
CA CYS A 193 -18.64 -13.52 3.33
C CYS A 193 -19.63 -12.68 2.51
N ASP A 194 -19.95 -11.45 2.96
CA ASP A 194 -20.88 -10.57 2.26
C ASP A 194 -20.31 -10.05 0.93
N LEU A 195 -19.00 -9.78 0.88
CA LEU A 195 -18.34 -9.42 -0.39
C LEU A 195 -18.44 -10.59 -1.38
N ALA A 196 -18.09 -11.82 -0.96
CA ALA A 196 -18.18 -12.99 -1.82
C ALA A 196 -19.61 -13.20 -2.35
N LYS A 197 -20.62 -13.07 -1.49
CA LYS A 197 -22.03 -13.16 -1.90
C LYS A 197 -22.44 -12.11 -2.91
N ARG A 198 -21.97 -10.86 -2.74
CA ARG A 198 -22.23 -9.75 -3.67
C ARG A 198 -21.77 -10.08 -5.09
N TYR A 199 -20.67 -10.82 -5.22
CA TYR A 199 -20.13 -11.29 -6.50
C TYR A 199 -20.63 -12.69 -6.90
N GLY A 200 -21.67 -13.22 -6.24
CA GLY A 200 -22.24 -14.53 -6.56
C GLY A 200 -21.30 -15.71 -6.26
N GLN A 201 -20.32 -15.52 -5.38
CA GLN A 201 -19.32 -16.53 -5.06
C GLN A 201 -19.78 -17.43 -3.90
N ASP A 202 -19.48 -18.71 -4.01
CA ASP A 202 -19.68 -19.66 -2.89
C ASP A 202 -18.58 -19.50 -1.84
N TYR A 203 -18.90 -18.81 -0.75
CA TYR A 203 -17.97 -18.59 0.35
C TYR A 203 -17.50 -19.90 1.00
N THR A 204 -18.34 -20.96 1.02
CA THR A 204 -17.94 -22.28 1.53
C THR A 204 -16.84 -22.90 0.67
N ARG A 205 -16.88 -22.67 -0.64
CA ARG A 205 -15.80 -23.09 -1.55
C ARG A 205 -14.51 -22.33 -1.26
N LEU A 206 -14.58 -21.03 -1.01
CA LEU A 206 -13.41 -20.22 -0.62
C LEU A 206 -12.82 -20.72 0.69
N LEU A 207 -13.64 -21.02 1.71
CA LEU A 207 -13.17 -21.58 2.99
C LEU A 207 -12.45 -22.92 2.79
N ARG A 208 -12.96 -23.80 1.92
CA ARG A 208 -12.28 -25.06 1.61
C ARG A 208 -10.90 -24.85 0.99
N ARG A 209 -10.75 -23.86 0.10
CA ARG A 209 -9.46 -23.47 -0.51
C ARG A 209 -8.53 -22.79 0.49
N ALA A 210 -9.09 -22.01 1.41
CA ALA A 210 -8.35 -21.34 2.48
C ALA A 210 -7.82 -22.31 3.54
N ALA A 211 -8.48 -23.46 3.78
CA ALA A 211 -8.17 -24.36 4.87
C ALA A 211 -6.71 -24.88 4.89
N PRO A 212 -6.05 -25.25 3.76
CA PRO A 212 -4.62 -25.60 3.78
C PRO A 212 -3.73 -24.43 4.16
N LEU A 213 -4.04 -23.22 3.66
CA LEU A 213 -3.30 -21.99 3.94
C LEU A 213 -3.45 -21.56 5.40
N GLN A 214 -4.63 -21.75 5.99
CA GLN A 214 -4.88 -21.52 7.41
C GLN A 214 -4.07 -22.47 8.29
N ARG A 215 -4.02 -23.77 7.96
CA ARG A 215 -3.17 -24.73 8.67
C ARG A 215 -1.69 -24.41 8.58
N ALA A 216 -1.26 -23.78 7.49
CA ALA A 216 0.11 -23.28 7.31
C ALA A 216 0.37 -21.93 8.03
N GLY A 217 -0.63 -21.33 8.69
CA GLY A 217 -0.51 -20.06 9.39
C GLY A 217 -0.42 -18.83 8.48
N LEU A 218 -0.78 -18.96 7.19
CA LEU A 218 -0.66 -17.90 6.19
C LEU A 218 -1.86 -16.95 6.23
N LEU A 219 -3.03 -17.44 6.64
CA LEU A 219 -4.25 -16.66 6.75
C LEU A 219 -5.11 -17.13 7.91
N GLN A 220 -6.09 -16.32 8.27
CA GLN A 220 -7.19 -16.65 9.16
C GLN A 220 -8.47 -16.75 8.33
N ALA A 221 -9.28 -17.79 8.55
CA ALA A 221 -10.53 -17.99 7.85
C ALA A 221 -11.59 -18.51 8.82
N ASP A 222 -12.76 -17.91 8.78
CA ASP A 222 -13.92 -18.27 9.60
C ASP A 222 -15.23 -18.06 8.79
N GLY A 223 -16.38 -18.11 9.47
CA GLY A 223 -17.69 -17.90 8.84
C GLY A 223 -17.93 -16.47 8.33
N GLU A 224 -17.10 -15.51 8.71
CA GLU A 224 -17.28 -14.09 8.40
C GLU A 224 -16.27 -13.55 7.40
N ARG A 225 -14.99 -13.96 7.51
CA ARG A 225 -13.90 -13.43 6.67
C ARG A 225 -12.77 -14.41 6.43
N ILE A 226 -12.01 -14.14 5.37
CA ILE A 226 -10.70 -14.75 5.06
C ILE A 226 -9.72 -13.59 4.97
N ALA A 227 -8.76 -13.52 5.89
CA ALA A 227 -7.78 -12.45 5.97
C ALA A 227 -6.36 -12.99 6.08
N LEU A 228 -5.41 -12.34 5.45
CA LEU A 228 -4.00 -12.67 5.62
C LEU A 228 -3.56 -12.40 7.06
N THR A 229 -2.60 -13.18 7.56
CA THR A 229 -1.85 -12.77 8.74
C THR A 229 -0.91 -11.63 8.37
N ASP A 230 -0.57 -10.76 9.31
CA ASP A 230 0.26 -9.57 9.05
C ASP A 230 1.62 -9.92 8.40
N ARG A 231 2.15 -11.10 8.73
CA ARG A 231 3.38 -11.63 8.13
C ARG A 231 3.23 -12.06 6.66
N CYS A 232 2.00 -12.16 6.16
CA CYS A 232 1.71 -12.74 4.85
C CYS A 232 1.21 -11.72 3.83
N PHE A 233 1.16 -10.42 4.14
CA PHE A 233 0.79 -9.39 3.17
C PHE A 233 1.67 -9.43 1.91
N LEU A 234 2.96 -9.68 2.06
CA LEU A 234 3.89 -9.81 0.93
C LEU A 234 3.67 -11.07 0.08
N LEU A 235 2.93 -12.05 0.60
CA LEU A 235 2.55 -13.29 -0.10
C LEU A 235 1.15 -13.21 -0.72
N SER A 236 0.48 -12.06 -0.65
CA SER A 236 -0.92 -11.87 -1.07
C SER A 236 -1.21 -12.38 -2.48
N HIS A 237 -0.29 -12.19 -3.44
CA HIS A 237 -0.47 -12.64 -4.81
C HIS A 237 -0.46 -14.17 -4.95
N SER A 238 0.45 -14.86 -4.28
CA SER A 238 0.52 -16.33 -4.30
C SER A 238 -0.71 -16.95 -3.62
N ILE A 239 -1.17 -16.33 -2.54
CA ILE A 239 -2.38 -16.75 -1.82
C ILE A 239 -3.62 -16.51 -2.68
N LEU A 240 -3.70 -15.37 -3.37
CA LEU A 240 -4.78 -15.05 -4.33
C LEU A 240 -4.95 -16.17 -5.37
N LEU A 241 -3.86 -16.58 -6.02
CA LEU A 241 -3.90 -17.64 -7.03
C LEU A 241 -4.45 -18.96 -6.47
N THR A 242 -4.12 -19.30 -5.22
CA THR A 242 -4.65 -20.49 -4.56
C THR A 242 -6.14 -20.37 -4.25
N LEU A 243 -6.62 -19.18 -3.88
CA LEU A 243 -8.03 -18.94 -3.57
C LEU A 243 -8.90 -18.89 -4.84
N LEU A 244 -8.35 -18.46 -5.97
CA LEU A 244 -9.03 -18.47 -7.27
C LEU A 244 -9.14 -19.90 -7.85
N GLY A 245 -8.13 -20.74 -7.68
CA GLY A 245 -8.11 -22.17 -8.05
C GLY A 245 -7.77 -22.40 -9.48
#